data_7e0a50b035d9b722cbd4c5a0f73c1272
#
_entry.id   7e0a50b035d9b722cbd4c5a0f73c1272
#
_cell.length_a   1.000
_cell.length_b   1.000
_cell.length_c   1.000
_cell.angle_alpha   90.00
_cell.angle_beta   90.00
_cell.angle_gamma   90.00
#
_symmetry.space_group_name_H-M   'P 1'
#
loop_
_entity.id
_entity.type
_entity.pdbx_description
1 polymer ?
#
loop_
_entity_poly.entity_id
_entity_poly.type
_entity_poly.pdbx_seq_one_letter_code
_entity_poly.pdbx_strand_id
1 'polypeptide(L)'
;MRRPQMLCGALWLSALLLAACGGNPERAEAPAPGDPVTAAPDAPIAGPGERLVPTPTAEAGRPFLRVKLDELEWKPIEGDTSGVQQVVVEGNPSQPGYYLVINKFPAGIMSRPHYHPDERHAIVLRGTWYTDEGDVFRPKETVPLMPGDYMRHPAGAHHYDGALEEEVIVAISGMGPSGSTVLDGGARFGKSR
;
A
#
# COMPACT_ATOMS: atom_id res chain seq x y z
N MET A 1 44.19 40.60 -33.43
CA MET A 1 45.41 41.24 -32.90
C MET A 1 45.31 41.28 -31.36
N ARG A 2 46.37 40.80 -30.74
CA ARG A 2 46.75 40.87 -29.30
C ARG A 2 46.04 39.96 -28.30
N ARG A 3 46.67 38.78 -28.04
CA ARG A 3 47.02 38.27 -26.72
C ARG A 3 48.14 39.13 -26.13
N PRO A 4 48.64 39.00 -24.87
CA PRO A 4 48.45 38.03 -23.81
C PRO A 4 48.42 38.71 -22.41
N GLN A 5 48.31 38.00 -21.29
CA GLN A 5 49.41 37.74 -20.36
C GLN A 5 48.98 36.94 -19.11
N MET A 6 49.80 35.95 -18.84
CA MET A 6 49.97 35.20 -17.61
C MET A 6 50.46 36.04 -16.44
N LEU A 7 50.17 35.58 -15.22
CA LEU A 7 50.95 35.66 -13.98
C LEU A 7 50.28 34.69 -12.99
N CYS A 8 50.76 33.57 -12.60
CA CYS A 8 51.95 33.14 -11.87
C CYS A 8 52.01 33.63 -10.42
N GLY A 9 52.01 32.71 -9.47
CA GLY A 9 52.46 32.85 -8.08
C GLY A 9 51.32 32.67 -7.08
N ALA A 10 51.38 31.88 -6.05
CA ALA A 10 52.48 31.34 -5.29
C ALA A 10 51.98 30.14 -4.46
N LEU A 11 52.85 29.17 -4.33
CA LEU A 11 52.83 28.10 -3.32
C LEU A 11 52.89 28.70 -1.91
N TRP A 12 52.05 28.19 -1.01
CA TRP A 12 52.37 28.12 0.41
C TRP A 12 52.21 26.69 0.89
N LEU A 13 53.34 26.02 1.06
CA LEU A 13 53.50 24.88 1.95
C LEU A 13 53.38 25.37 3.39
N SER A 14 52.48 24.79 4.13
CA SER A 14 52.58 24.76 5.59
C SER A 14 52.33 23.35 6.05
N ALA A 15 53.37 22.63 6.29
CA ALA A 15 53.35 21.43 7.13
C ALA A 15 53.23 21.90 8.57
N LEU A 16 52.32 21.31 9.33
CA LEU A 16 52.58 21.08 10.78
C LEU A 16 51.62 20.03 11.38
N LEU A 17 52.31 19.10 11.94
CA LEU A 17 52.09 18.23 13.13
C LEU A 17 50.91 17.33 13.21
N LEU A 18 51.31 16.06 13.21
CA LEU A 18 50.65 14.92 13.82
C LEU A 18 50.28 15.20 15.28
N ALA A 19 49.02 15.03 15.61
CA ALA A 19 48.61 14.59 16.94
C ALA A 19 47.83 13.27 16.74
N ALA A 20 48.51 12.20 17.00
CA ALA A 20 47.93 10.88 17.13
C ALA A 20 47.11 10.85 18.43
N CYS A 21 45.78 10.91 18.31
CA CYS A 21 44.89 10.37 19.33
C CYS A 21 44.24 9.13 18.72
N GLY A 22 44.82 8.00 19.08
CA GLY A 22 44.22 6.68 18.84
C GLY A 22 42.90 6.56 19.58
N GLY A 23 41.80 6.80 18.89
CA GLY A 23 40.49 6.32 19.24
C GLY A 23 40.25 5.07 18.41
N ASN A 24 40.47 3.92 19.01
CA ASN A 24 40.08 2.66 18.48
C ASN A 24 38.56 2.69 18.29
N PRO A 25 37.98 2.51 17.09
CA PRO A 25 36.53 2.32 16.98
C PRO A 25 36.22 1.04 17.74
N GLU A 26 35.57 1.21 18.85
CA GLU A 26 35.00 0.15 19.67
C GLU A 26 34.23 -0.77 18.73
N ARG A 27 34.83 -1.91 18.47
CA ARG A 27 34.20 -3.00 17.75
C ARG A 27 32.98 -3.38 18.58
N ALA A 28 31.79 -3.07 18.09
CA ALA A 28 30.56 -3.53 18.70
C ALA A 28 30.68 -5.05 18.87
N GLU A 29 30.85 -5.45 20.12
CA GLU A 29 30.94 -6.86 20.52
C GLU A 29 29.59 -7.48 20.15
N ALA A 30 29.61 -8.51 19.33
CA ALA A 30 28.43 -9.28 19.01
C ALA A 30 27.84 -9.74 20.35
N PRO A 31 26.51 -9.65 20.55
CA PRO A 31 25.90 -10.15 21.78
C PRO A 31 26.30 -11.60 21.96
N ALA A 32 26.78 -11.91 23.16
CA ALA A 32 27.05 -13.28 23.58
C ALA A 32 25.85 -14.17 23.26
N PRO A 33 26.05 -15.46 22.93
CA PRO A 33 24.95 -16.38 22.76
C PRO A 33 24.11 -16.32 24.06
N GLY A 34 22.89 -15.79 23.90
CA GLY A 34 21.97 -15.64 25.03
C GLY A 34 21.76 -16.99 25.69
N ASP A 35 21.63 -16.94 27.01
CA ASP A 35 21.20 -18.08 27.80
C ASP A 35 20.01 -18.77 27.11
N PRO A 36 19.90 -20.10 27.18
CA PRO A 36 18.78 -20.79 26.56
C PRO A 36 17.49 -20.17 27.05
N VAL A 37 16.74 -19.58 26.10
CA VAL A 37 15.39 -19.06 26.37
C VAL A 37 14.65 -20.21 27.02
N THR A 38 14.38 -20.07 28.30
CA THR A 38 13.54 -21.02 29.04
C THR A 38 12.20 -20.96 28.31
N ALA A 39 11.91 -21.98 27.53
CA ALA A 39 10.62 -22.09 26.85
C ALA A 39 9.56 -21.90 27.93
N ALA A 40 8.66 -20.95 27.69
CA ALA A 40 7.45 -20.84 28.49
C ALA A 40 6.81 -22.25 28.56
N PRO A 41 6.29 -22.69 29.72
CA PRO A 41 5.69 -24.00 29.81
C PRO A 41 4.69 -24.16 28.67
N ASP A 42 4.86 -25.22 27.89
CA ASP A 42 4.00 -25.57 26.76
C ASP A 42 2.54 -25.37 27.19
N ALA A 43 1.89 -24.41 26.57
CA ALA A 43 0.45 -24.38 26.61
C ALA A 43 -0.03 -25.78 26.12
N PRO A 44 -0.96 -26.42 26.82
CA PRO A 44 -1.37 -27.78 26.47
C PRO A 44 -1.75 -27.80 25.00
N ILE A 45 -0.96 -28.53 24.19
CA ILE A 45 -1.31 -28.81 22.79
C ILE A 45 -2.62 -29.57 22.90
N ALA A 46 -3.69 -28.98 22.41
CA ALA A 46 -4.98 -29.66 22.31
C ALA A 46 -4.73 -31.01 21.58
N GLY A 47 -5.09 -32.10 22.23
CA GLY A 47 -4.87 -33.43 21.70
C GLY A 47 -5.51 -33.59 20.32
N PRO A 48 -5.04 -34.56 19.50
CA PRO A 48 -5.62 -34.79 18.18
C PRO A 48 -7.09 -35.21 18.32
N GLY A 49 -8.00 -34.25 18.16
CA GLY A 49 -9.44 -34.50 18.24
C GLY A 49 -10.28 -33.30 18.68
N GLU A 50 -9.73 -32.33 19.37
CA GLU A 50 -10.51 -31.16 19.75
C GLU A 50 -10.41 -30.08 18.67
N ARG A 51 -11.19 -30.27 17.63
CA ARG A 51 -11.49 -29.22 16.68
C ARG A 51 -12.29 -28.16 17.45
N LEU A 52 -11.69 -26.99 17.70
CA LEU A 52 -12.42 -25.83 18.16
C LEU A 52 -13.46 -25.48 17.10
N VAL A 53 -14.64 -26.04 17.23
CA VAL A 53 -15.79 -25.63 16.45
C VAL A 53 -16.25 -24.33 17.09
N PRO A 54 -16.11 -23.18 16.42
CA PRO A 54 -16.62 -21.93 16.96
C PRO A 54 -18.11 -22.12 17.25
N THR A 55 -18.54 -21.73 18.44
CA THR A 55 -19.97 -21.71 18.79
C THR A 55 -20.69 -20.92 17.70
N PRO A 56 -21.75 -21.47 17.08
CA PRO A 56 -22.50 -20.76 16.08
C PRO A 56 -23.00 -19.43 16.68
N THR A 57 -22.51 -18.31 16.13
CA THR A 57 -23.01 -16.98 16.48
C THR A 57 -24.35 -16.75 15.80
N ALA A 58 -25.05 -15.67 16.12
CA ALA A 58 -26.36 -15.30 15.56
C ALA A 58 -26.39 -15.21 14.01
N GLU A 59 -25.23 -15.31 13.35
CA GLU A 59 -25.10 -15.40 11.88
C GLU A 59 -25.27 -16.82 11.31
N ALA A 60 -25.48 -17.82 12.14
CA ALA A 60 -25.69 -19.22 11.77
C ALA A 60 -27.00 -19.45 11.00
N GLY A 61 -27.30 -18.67 10.05
CA GLY A 61 -28.49 -18.75 9.18
C GLY A 61 -28.34 -17.89 7.93
N ARG A 62 -27.24 -17.13 7.83
CA ARG A 62 -26.96 -16.40 6.59
C ARG A 62 -26.66 -17.39 5.47
N PRO A 63 -27.27 -17.24 4.30
CA PRO A 63 -26.99 -18.10 3.16
C PRO A 63 -25.55 -17.88 2.68
N PHE A 64 -24.96 -18.89 2.05
CA PHE A 64 -23.69 -18.72 1.36
C PHE A 64 -23.84 -17.67 0.25
N LEU A 65 -22.96 -16.68 0.25
CA LEU A 65 -22.83 -15.72 -0.84
C LEU A 65 -21.81 -16.26 -1.86
N ARG A 66 -22.21 -16.33 -3.12
CA ARG A 66 -21.34 -16.71 -4.24
C ARG A 66 -21.44 -15.64 -5.31
N VAL A 67 -20.30 -15.07 -5.68
CA VAL A 67 -20.22 -14.01 -6.68
C VAL A 67 -19.23 -14.44 -7.75
N LYS A 68 -19.64 -14.34 -9.00
CA LYS A 68 -18.77 -14.59 -10.15
C LYS A 68 -18.44 -13.27 -10.83
N LEU A 69 -17.18 -13.07 -11.12
CA LEU A 69 -16.66 -11.81 -11.65
C LEU A 69 -17.33 -11.39 -12.97
N ASP A 70 -17.63 -12.39 -13.82
CA ASP A 70 -18.23 -12.15 -15.14
C ASP A 70 -19.75 -11.92 -15.09
N GLU A 71 -20.39 -12.13 -13.92
CA GLU A 71 -21.83 -11.90 -13.70
C GLU A 71 -22.11 -10.61 -12.90
N LEU A 72 -21.08 -9.77 -12.64
CA LEU A 72 -21.24 -8.55 -11.86
C LEU A 72 -22.00 -7.46 -12.63
N GLU A 73 -22.96 -6.85 -11.97
CA GLU A 73 -23.66 -5.67 -12.48
C GLU A 73 -22.88 -4.39 -12.11
N TRP A 74 -22.03 -3.94 -13.02
CA TRP A 74 -21.20 -2.77 -12.82
C TRP A 74 -21.98 -1.47 -12.79
N LYS A 75 -21.71 -0.62 -11.81
CA LYS A 75 -22.34 0.71 -11.66
C LYS A 75 -21.26 1.79 -11.61
N PRO A 76 -21.46 2.92 -12.29
CA PRO A 76 -20.58 4.06 -12.12
C PRO A 76 -20.58 4.52 -10.66
N ILE A 77 -19.45 5.01 -10.17
CA ILE A 77 -19.37 5.64 -8.85
C ILE A 77 -20.10 6.97 -8.92
N GLU A 78 -20.98 7.23 -7.96
CA GLU A 78 -21.76 8.46 -7.93
C GLU A 78 -20.85 9.70 -7.94
N GLY A 79 -21.16 10.64 -8.84
CA GLY A 79 -20.39 11.88 -9.04
C GLY A 79 -19.08 11.69 -9.81
N ASP A 80 -18.69 10.46 -10.18
CA ASP A 80 -17.51 10.20 -11.01
C ASP A 80 -17.84 10.18 -12.50
N THR A 81 -16.99 10.82 -13.31
CA THR A 81 -17.08 10.85 -14.77
C THR A 81 -15.90 10.19 -15.48
N SER A 82 -14.98 9.59 -14.73
CA SER A 82 -13.77 8.96 -15.28
C SER A 82 -14.06 7.61 -15.95
N GLY A 83 -15.21 7.00 -15.64
CA GLY A 83 -15.59 5.68 -16.10
C GLY A 83 -15.23 4.55 -15.14
N VAL A 84 -14.69 4.85 -13.96
CA VAL A 84 -14.50 3.87 -12.89
C VAL A 84 -15.87 3.35 -12.45
N GLN A 85 -15.97 2.03 -12.31
CA GLN A 85 -17.20 1.34 -11.90
C GLN A 85 -16.97 0.56 -10.62
N GLN A 86 -18.03 0.36 -9.85
CA GLN A 86 -17.99 -0.37 -8.58
C GLN A 86 -19.18 -1.29 -8.43
N VAL A 87 -18.96 -2.40 -7.74
CA VAL A 87 -20.01 -3.26 -7.20
C VAL A 87 -19.79 -3.40 -5.70
N VAL A 88 -20.83 -3.15 -4.90
CA VAL A 88 -20.83 -3.52 -3.49
C VAL A 88 -21.26 -4.99 -3.40
N VAL A 89 -20.33 -5.85 -3.01
CA VAL A 89 -20.57 -7.31 -2.89
C VAL A 89 -21.19 -7.63 -1.54
N GLU A 90 -20.69 -6.99 -0.48
CA GLU A 90 -21.17 -7.24 0.88
C GLU A 90 -21.01 -5.96 1.73
N GLY A 91 -21.90 -5.81 2.70
CA GLY A 91 -21.92 -4.67 3.62
C GLY A 91 -22.29 -3.35 2.97
N ASN A 92 -21.90 -2.27 3.65
CA ASN A 92 -22.06 -0.90 3.16
C ASN A 92 -20.82 -0.09 3.58
N PRO A 93 -19.98 0.34 2.64
CA PRO A 93 -18.76 1.10 2.99
C PRO A 93 -19.04 2.41 3.74
N SER A 94 -20.23 2.99 3.62
CA SER A 94 -20.59 4.24 4.33
C SER A 94 -21.11 4.02 5.76
N GLN A 95 -21.23 2.78 6.22
CA GLN A 95 -21.76 2.41 7.54
C GLN A 95 -20.72 1.65 8.35
N PRO A 96 -20.80 1.66 9.70
CA PRO A 96 -19.96 0.80 10.53
C PRO A 96 -20.14 -0.67 10.18
N GLY A 97 -19.03 -1.42 10.14
CA GLY A 97 -19.00 -2.85 9.88
C GLY A 97 -18.18 -3.23 8.66
N TYR A 98 -18.07 -4.54 8.43
CA TYR A 98 -17.35 -5.08 7.29
C TYR A 98 -18.02 -4.71 5.97
N TYR A 99 -17.19 -4.39 4.97
CA TYR A 99 -17.63 -4.24 3.58
C TYR A 99 -16.65 -4.91 2.62
N LEU A 100 -17.17 -5.30 1.48
CA LEU A 100 -16.42 -5.75 0.30
C LEU A 100 -16.98 -5.08 -0.95
N VAL A 101 -16.13 -4.35 -1.65
CA VAL A 101 -16.44 -3.77 -2.95
C VAL A 101 -15.48 -4.30 -4.02
N ILE A 102 -15.92 -4.33 -5.25
CA ILE A 102 -15.05 -4.62 -6.40
C ILE A 102 -15.07 -3.39 -7.30
N ASN A 103 -13.88 -2.86 -7.57
CA ASN A 103 -13.67 -1.70 -8.43
C ASN A 103 -13.12 -2.14 -9.79
N LYS A 104 -13.58 -1.47 -10.84
CA LYS A 104 -13.10 -1.64 -12.20
C LYS A 104 -12.61 -0.31 -12.74
N PHE A 105 -11.32 -0.23 -13.05
CA PHE A 105 -10.67 0.94 -13.61
C PHE A 105 -10.47 0.73 -15.10
N PRO A 106 -11.00 1.60 -15.97
CA PRO A 106 -10.67 1.57 -17.39
C PRO A 106 -9.17 1.84 -17.64
N ALA A 107 -8.64 1.34 -18.74
CA ALA A 107 -7.27 1.64 -19.16
C ALA A 107 -6.98 3.14 -19.15
N GLY A 108 -5.85 3.55 -18.60
CA GLY A 108 -5.40 4.93 -18.51
C GLY A 108 -6.09 5.77 -17.44
N ILE A 109 -6.86 5.17 -16.52
CA ILE A 109 -7.54 5.87 -15.41
C ILE A 109 -6.93 5.46 -14.08
N MET A 110 -6.54 6.47 -13.29
CA MET A 110 -5.98 6.31 -11.94
C MET A 110 -6.66 7.25 -10.95
N SER A 111 -6.64 6.87 -9.68
CA SER A 111 -6.96 7.79 -8.60
C SER A 111 -5.88 8.88 -8.49
N ARG A 112 -6.26 10.04 -7.97
CA ARG A 112 -5.31 11.09 -7.56
C ARG A 112 -4.84 10.80 -6.13
N PRO A 113 -3.70 11.38 -5.69
CA PRO A 113 -3.24 11.24 -4.32
C PRO A 113 -4.36 11.54 -3.33
N HIS A 114 -4.66 10.57 -2.50
CA HIS A 114 -5.77 10.58 -1.56
C HIS A 114 -5.48 9.68 -0.37
N TYR A 115 -6.35 9.71 0.63
CA TYR A 115 -6.34 8.78 1.76
C TYR A 115 -7.75 8.34 2.14
N HIS A 116 -7.81 7.30 2.97
CA HIS A 116 -9.05 6.76 3.55
C HIS A 116 -9.00 6.83 5.07
N PRO A 117 -10.14 7.03 5.75
CA PRO A 117 -10.19 7.03 7.21
C PRO A 117 -9.99 5.63 7.82
N ASP A 118 -10.25 4.57 7.04
CA ASP A 118 -10.17 3.17 7.43
C ASP A 118 -8.98 2.46 6.79
N GLU A 119 -8.49 1.41 7.43
CA GLU A 119 -7.55 0.48 6.81
C GLU A 119 -8.29 -0.38 5.79
N ARG A 120 -7.69 -0.54 4.61
CA ARG A 120 -8.27 -1.29 3.51
C ARG A 120 -7.33 -2.37 3.01
N HIS A 121 -7.91 -3.47 2.57
CA HIS A 121 -7.22 -4.63 2.02
C HIS A 121 -7.66 -4.84 0.58
N ALA A 122 -6.71 -4.93 -0.32
CA ALA A 122 -6.97 -5.06 -1.75
C ALA A 122 -6.30 -6.31 -2.33
N ILE A 123 -7.01 -6.97 -3.24
CA ILE A 123 -6.49 -8.10 -4.03
C ILE A 123 -6.82 -7.83 -5.49
N VAL A 124 -5.82 -7.96 -6.35
CA VAL A 124 -6.02 -7.84 -7.80
C VAL A 124 -6.73 -9.08 -8.32
N LEU A 125 -7.84 -8.89 -9.04
CA LEU A 125 -8.62 -9.97 -9.64
C LEU A 125 -8.33 -10.14 -11.14
N ARG A 126 -8.04 -9.04 -11.85
CA ARG A 126 -7.76 -9.02 -13.30
C ARG A 126 -6.93 -7.80 -13.67
N GLY A 127 -6.07 -7.94 -14.67
CA GLY A 127 -5.21 -6.85 -15.18
C GLY A 127 -4.05 -6.52 -14.26
N THR A 128 -3.31 -5.47 -14.60
CA THR A 128 -2.18 -4.97 -13.81
C THR A 128 -2.59 -3.71 -13.06
N TRP A 129 -2.61 -3.78 -11.73
CA TRP A 129 -2.93 -2.64 -10.86
C TRP A 129 -1.66 -1.90 -10.46
N TYR A 130 -1.56 -0.65 -10.85
CA TYR A 130 -0.42 0.21 -10.58
C TYR A 130 -0.68 1.04 -9.34
N THR A 131 0.24 0.99 -8.36
CA THR A 131 0.07 1.61 -7.04
C THR A 131 1.33 2.34 -6.63
N ASP A 132 1.19 3.44 -5.87
CA ASP A 132 2.30 4.11 -5.22
C ASP A 132 1.81 4.90 -3.99
N GLU A 133 2.76 5.27 -3.13
CA GLU A 133 2.53 6.00 -1.90
C GLU A 133 2.94 7.47 -2.04
N GLY A 134 2.31 8.34 -1.23
CA GLY A 134 2.68 9.75 -1.11
C GLY A 134 1.74 10.73 -1.81
N ASP A 135 2.18 11.99 -1.83
CA ASP A 135 1.36 13.16 -2.17
C ASP A 135 1.53 13.60 -3.64
N VAL A 136 2.56 13.09 -4.30
CA VAL A 136 2.93 13.51 -5.65
C VAL A 136 2.56 12.46 -6.67
N PHE A 137 1.67 12.81 -7.59
CA PHE A 137 1.20 11.90 -8.64
C PHE A 137 2.29 11.63 -9.69
N ARG A 138 2.84 10.41 -9.70
CA ARG A 138 3.89 9.94 -10.62
C ARG A 138 3.54 8.59 -11.24
N PRO A 139 2.55 8.54 -12.13
CA PRO A 139 2.00 7.26 -12.63
C PRO A 139 3.02 6.34 -13.30
N LYS A 140 4.14 6.87 -13.77
CA LYS A 140 5.22 6.08 -14.41
C LYS A 140 6.21 5.45 -13.42
N GLU A 141 6.15 5.83 -12.16
CA GLU A 141 7.03 5.34 -11.08
C GLU A 141 6.32 4.33 -10.18
N THR A 142 5.07 4.01 -10.48
CA THR A 142 4.21 3.12 -9.70
C THR A 142 4.68 1.67 -9.70
N VAL A 143 4.33 0.93 -8.63
CA VAL A 143 4.59 -0.50 -8.51
C VAL A 143 3.43 -1.30 -9.13
N PRO A 144 3.70 -2.19 -10.09
CA PRO A 144 2.67 -3.05 -10.67
C PRO A 144 2.35 -4.23 -9.74
N LEU A 145 1.06 -4.49 -9.54
CA LEU A 145 0.52 -5.66 -8.86
C LEU A 145 -0.31 -6.48 -9.84
N MET A 146 -0.09 -7.80 -9.85
CA MET A 146 -0.69 -8.76 -10.76
C MET A 146 -1.89 -9.49 -10.10
N PRO A 147 -2.74 -10.20 -10.86
CA PRO A 147 -3.82 -10.99 -10.30
C PRO A 147 -3.34 -11.96 -9.21
N GLY A 148 -3.95 -11.88 -8.03
CA GLY A 148 -3.58 -12.61 -6.83
C GLY A 148 -2.68 -11.83 -5.87
N ASP A 149 -2.04 -10.74 -6.31
CA ASP A 149 -1.25 -9.88 -5.43
C ASP A 149 -2.14 -9.10 -4.47
N TYR A 150 -1.58 -8.79 -3.31
CA TYR A 150 -2.25 -8.15 -2.20
C TYR A 150 -1.58 -6.83 -1.82
N MET A 151 -2.38 -5.84 -1.48
CA MET A 151 -1.94 -4.59 -0.90
C MET A 151 -2.81 -4.21 0.31
N ARG A 152 -2.17 -3.65 1.34
CA ARG A 152 -2.84 -2.99 2.46
C ARG A 152 -2.67 -1.49 2.34
N HIS A 153 -3.77 -0.75 2.44
CA HIS A 153 -3.76 0.70 2.62
C HIS A 153 -3.99 1.01 4.10
N PRO A 154 -2.98 1.43 4.86
CA PRO A 154 -3.19 1.86 6.24
C PRO A 154 -4.12 3.07 6.31
N ALA A 155 -4.91 3.17 7.38
CA ALA A 155 -5.76 4.33 7.62
C ALA A 155 -4.94 5.63 7.58
N GLY A 156 -5.39 6.63 6.84
CA GLY A 156 -4.73 7.93 6.70
C GLY A 156 -3.48 7.94 5.82
N ALA A 157 -3.00 6.80 5.31
CA ALA A 157 -1.85 6.77 4.41
C ALA A 157 -2.19 7.33 3.03
N HIS A 158 -1.38 8.28 2.57
CA HIS A 158 -1.54 8.89 1.26
C HIS A 158 -1.04 7.97 0.17
N HIS A 159 -1.84 7.77 -0.86
CA HIS A 159 -1.53 6.89 -1.98
C HIS A 159 -2.33 7.26 -3.23
N TYR A 160 -1.98 6.64 -4.34
CA TYR A 160 -2.74 6.66 -5.59
C TYR A 160 -2.56 5.34 -6.32
N ASP A 161 -3.56 4.96 -7.11
CA ASP A 161 -3.63 3.66 -7.74
C ASP A 161 -4.52 3.67 -8.99
N GLY A 162 -4.42 2.65 -9.83
CA GLY A 162 -5.30 2.49 -10.98
C GLY A 162 -4.71 1.68 -12.13
N ALA A 163 -5.15 1.99 -13.33
CA ALA A 163 -4.84 1.30 -14.56
C ALA A 163 -4.00 2.16 -15.52
N LEU A 164 -2.97 1.60 -16.13
CA LEU A 164 -2.21 2.27 -17.20
C LEU A 164 -2.64 1.78 -18.59
N GLU A 165 -2.20 0.60 -19.00
CA GLU A 165 -2.38 0.13 -20.38
C GLU A 165 -3.69 -0.65 -20.59
N GLU A 166 -4.18 -1.32 -19.57
CA GLU A 166 -5.35 -2.22 -19.65
C GLU A 166 -6.34 -1.95 -18.52
N GLU A 167 -7.57 -2.46 -18.65
CA GLU A 167 -8.56 -2.46 -17.57
C GLU A 167 -8.08 -3.30 -16.39
N VAL A 168 -8.27 -2.80 -15.17
CA VAL A 168 -7.96 -3.56 -13.97
C VAL A 168 -9.20 -3.72 -13.09
N ILE A 169 -9.33 -4.88 -12.45
CA ILE A 169 -10.38 -5.20 -11.49
C ILE A 169 -9.74 -5.59 -10.16
N VAL A 170 -10.15 -4.90 -9.09
CA VAL A 170 -9.59 -5.04 -7.74
C VAL A 170 -10.71 -5.24 -6.73
N ALA A 171 -10.62 -6.28 -5.90
CA ALA A 171 -11.46 -6.42 -4.72
C ALA A 171 -10.87 -5.64 -3.56
N ILE A 172 -11.69 -4.86 -2.87
CA ILE A 172 -11.28 -4.03 -1.74
C ILE A 172 -12.23 -4.25 -0.57
N SER A 173 -11.68 -4.56 0.59
CA SER A 173 -12.46 -4.73 1.82
C SER A 173 -11.89 -3.88 2.96
N GLY A 174 -12.73 -3.61 3.96
CA GLY A 174 -12.37 -2.84 5.14
C GLY A 174 -13.46 -2.87 6.19
N MET A 175 -13.27 -2.05 7.21
CA MET A 175 -14.26 -1.80 8.26
C MET A 175 -14.74 -0.36 8.13
N GLY A 176 -15.97 -0.17 7.67
CA GLY A 176 -16.58 1.15 7.53
C GLY A 176 -16.85 1.89 8.86
N PRO A 177 -17.15 3.17 8.83
CA PRO A 177 -17.41 3.95 7.62
C PRO A 177 -16.12 4.28 6.86
N SER A 178 -16.14 4.02 5.56
CA SER A 178 -15.06 4.35 4.62
C SER A 178 -15.40 5.63 3.86
N GLY A 179 -14.37 6.24 3.33
CA GLY A 179 -14.46 7.43 2.49
C GLY A 179 -13.17 7.65 1.72
N SER A 180 -13.08 8.72 0.96
CA SER A 180 -11.87 9.10 0.25
C SER A 180 -11.71 10.62 0.31
N THR A 181 -10.54 11.10 0.74
CA THR A 181 -10.21 12.52 0.73
C THR A 181 -9.07 12.74 -0.25
N VAL A 182 -9.34 13.48 -1.32
CA VAL A 182 -8.35 13.85 -2.35
C VAL A 182 -7.54 15.04 -1.84
N LEU A 183 -6.20 14.96 -1.94
CA LEU A 183 -5.31 15.94 -1.31
C LEU A 183 -5.41 17.34 -1.92
N ASP A 184 -5.64 17.46 -3.20
CA ASP A 184 -5.81 18.73 -3.91
C ASP A 184 -7.27 19.21 -3.99
N GLY A 185 -8.21 18.45 -3.41
CA GLY A 185 -9.65 18.73 -3.46
C GLY A 185 -10.28 18.60 -4.84
N GLY A 186 -9.58 18.07 -5.82
CA GLY A 186 -10.04 17.85 -7.19
C GLY A 186 -10.85 16.55 -7.37
N ALA A 187 -10.98 16.13 -8.62
CA ALA A 187 -11.61 14.86 -8.97
C ALA A 187 -10.78 13.68 -8.45
N ARG A 188 -11.46 12.68 -7.88
CA ARG A 188 -10.81 11.49 -7.33
C ARG A 188 -10.07 10.69 -8.39
N PHE A 189 -10.65 10.55 -9.57
CA PHE A 189 -10.08 9.78 -10.67
C PHE A 189 -9.83 10.65 -11.89
N GLY A 190 -8.83 10.28 -12.67
CA GLY A 190 -8.51 10.97 -13.90
C GLY A 190 -7.47 10.21 -14.73
N LYS A 191 -7.11 10.79 -15.88
CA LYS A 191 -6.13 10.17 -16.78
C LYS A 191 -4.78 10.04 -16.11
N SER A 192 -4.09 8.93 -16.38
CA SER A 192 -2.74 8.62 -15.91
C SER A 192 -1.62 9.41 -16.64
N ARG A 193 -2.01 10.34 -17.54
CA ARG A 193 -1.08 11.17 -18.36
C ARG A 193 -1.27 12.64 -18.07
#